data_37b27dadda3db0aab0560d72659d717c
#
_entry.id   37b27dadda3db0aab0560d72659d717c
#
_cell.length_a   1.000
_cell.length_b   1.000
_cell.length_c   1.000
_cell.angle_alpha   90.00
_cell.angle_beta   90.00
_cell.angle_gamma   90.00
#
_symmetry.space_group_name_H-M   'P 1'
#
loop_
_entity.id
_entity.type
_entity.pdbx_description
1 polymer ?
#
loop_
_entity_poly.entity_id
_entity_poly.type
_entity_poly.pdbx_seq_one_letter_code
_entity_poly.pdbx_strand_id
1 'polypeptide(L)'
;WKTIETAAFKDQSLSLGYKPMEKRKMSDEFRHTEWLGDESGFYFHRTSRDLKRIDLCRAEIDKDTAITLIEERLNTYVETRPLFLVNNGKELIHWSEKTGWGHLYLYDNQGHEKNAITSGPWHVEQILGVDEATRTLYFTACGREKGLDPYYEHVYSVKLDGSQLRNLTPGDFHHTADMSDSRKA
;
A
#
# COMPACT_ATOMS: atom_id res chain seq x y z
N TRP A 1 13.37 -1.39 28.15
CA TRP A 1 13.43 -0.56 26.94
C TRP A 1 14.50 -1.14 26.02
N LYS A 2 14.19 -1.21 24.72
CA LYS A 2 15.13 -1.63 23.69
C LYS A 2 15.24 -0.54 22.64
N THR A 3 16.45 -0.23 22.21
CA THR A 3 16.70 0.73 21.14
C THR A 3 16.93 -0.04 19.84
N ILE A 4 16.32 0.43 18.76
CA ILE A 4 16.52 -0.12 17.41
C ILE A 4 17.21 0.95 16.57
N GLU A 5 18.30 0.59 15.93
CA GLU A 5 19.01 1.48 15.03
C GLU A 5 18.21 1.67 13.73
N THR A 6 17.82 2.91 13.45
CA THR A 6 16.97 3.25 12.30
C THR A 6 17.60 4.28 11.36
N ALA A 7 18.79 4.80 11.68
CA ALA A 7 19.40 5.89 10.91
C ALA A 7 19.76 5.44 9.48
N ALA A 8 19.41 6.25 8.50
CA ALA A 8 19.82 6.11 7.09
C ALA A 8 19.93 7.44 6.36
N PHE A 9 19.08 8.41 6.67
CA PHE A 9 19.09 9.73 6.05
C PHE A 9 19.36 10.80 7.10
N LYS A 10 20.09 11.83 6.70
CA LYS A 10 20.22 13.02 7.53
C LYS A 10 18.84 13.67 7.70
N ASP A 11 18.49 14.02 8.93
CA ASP A 11 17.21 14.68 9.28
C ASP A 11 15.96 13.88 8.80
N GLN A 12 16.00 12.56 8.92
CA GLN A 12 14.89 11.69 8.56
C GLN A 12 13.72 11.82 9.52
N SER A 13 12.50 11.57 9.01
CA SER A 13 11.31 11.32 9.82
C SER A 13 10.97 9.82 9.81
N LEU A 14 10.37 9.37 10.92
CA LEU A 14 9.87 8.00 11.06
C LEU A 14 8.36 8.03 11.25
N SER A 15 7.66 7.17 10.54
CA SER A 15 6.22 6.92 10.75
C SER A 15 5.96 5.42 10.83
N LEU A 16 5.21 5.00 11.85
CA LEU A 16 4.82 3.59 11.98
C LEU A 16 3.93 3.18 10.81
N GLY A 17 4.14 1.98 10.28
CA GLY A 17 3.21 1.33 9.39
C GLY A 17 1.89 1.11 10.11
N TYR A 18 0.78 1.36 9.44
CA TYR A 18 -0.56 1.21 10.01
C TYR A 18 -1.51 0.63 8.97
N LYS A 19 -2.52 -0.06 9.47
CA LYS A 19 -3.63 -0.53 8.63
C LYS A 19 -4.42 0.65 8.09
N PRO A 20 -4.98 0.55 6.88
CA PRO A 20 -5.98 1.51 6.41
C PRO A 20 -7.07 1.68 7.47
N MET A 21 -7.37 2.92 7.82
CA MET A 21 -8.40 3.19 8.83
C MET A 21 -9.78 2.83 8.29
N GLU A 22 -10.56 2.11 9.07
CA GLU A 22 -12.00 2.03 8.85
C GLU A 22 -12.62 3.44 8.93
N LYS A 23 -13.42 3.81 7.94
CA LYS A 23 -13.99 5.16 7.79
C LYS A 23 -14.83 5.68 8.98
N ARG A 24 -15.12 4.87 9.98
CA ARG A 24 -16.12 5.18 11.01
C ARG A 24 -15.59 5.63 12.36
N LYS A 25 -14.30 5.64 12.58
CA LYS A 25 -13.75 6.12 13.85
C LYS A 25 -13.05 7.45 13.65
N MET A 26 -13.82 8.54 13.68
CA MET A 26 -13.32 9.90 13.85
C MET A 26 -12.75 10.13 15.28
N SER A 27 -12.18 9.13 15.91
CA SER A 27 -11.43 9.32 17.14
C SER A 27 -9.96 9.48 16.74
N ASP A 28 -9.33 10.54 17.18
CA ASP A 28 -7.88 10.76 17.08
C ASP A 28 -7.07 9.68 17.82
N GLU A 29 -7.75 8.65 18.27
CA GLU A 29 -7.24 7.64 19.17
C GLU A 29 -6.81 6.41 18.39
N PHE A 30 -5.50 6.18 18.38
CA PHE A 30 -4.81 4.94 18.07
C PHE A 30 -4.93 4.41 16.64
N ARG A 31 -4.03 4.85 15.79
CA ARG A 31 -3.62 4.09 14.61
C ARG A 31 -2.92 2.83 15.11
N HIS A 32 -3.53 1.68 14.86
CA HIS A 32 -2.89 0.42 15.20
C HIS A 32 -1.63 0.24 14.35
N THR A 33 -0.49 0.05 14.99
CA THR A 33 0.74 -0.34 14.32
C THR A 33 0.53 -1.65 13.59
N GLU A 34 1.02 -1.74 12.36
CA GLU A 34 0.99 -3.01 11.62
C GLU A 34 2.08 -3.92 12.16
N TRP A 35 1.68 -4.90 12.95
CA TRP A 35 2.54 -5.95 13.46
C TRP A 35 2.66 -7.08 12.45
N LEU A 36 3.78 -7.82 12.49
CA LEU A 36 3.86 -9.13 11.86
C LEU A 36 2.80 -10.05 12.46
N GLY A 37 2.33 -11.02 11.69
CA GLY A 37 1.22 -11.88 12.10
C GLY A 37 1.43 -12.64 13.41
N ASP A 38 2.68 -12.78 13.88
CA ASP A 38 3.10 -13.40 15.14
C ASP A 38 3.58 -12.37 16.18
N GLU A 39 3.35 -11.08 15.94
CA GLU A 39 3.77 -9.96 16.79
C GLU A 39 5.30 -9.89 17.04
N SER A 40 6.11 -10.57 16.24
CA SER A 40 7.58 -10.59 16.39
C SER A 40 8.24 -9.30 15.92
N GLY A 41 7.52 -8.43 15.23
CA GLY A 41 8.05 -7.18 14.73
C GLY A 41 6.95 -6.25 14.21
N PHE A 42 7.37 -5.11 13.70
CA PHE A 42 6.49 -4.08 13.15
C PHE A 42 7.10 -3.40 11.94
N TYR A 43 6.25 -2.77 11.13
CA TYR A 43 6.65 -2.01 9.96
C TYR A 43 6.66 -0.52 10.25
N PHE A 44 7.59 0.20 9.63
CA PHE A 44 7.64 1.65 9.65
C PHE A 44 8.22 2.21 8.34
N HIS A 45 7.89 3.46 8.05
CA HIS A 45 8.51 4.21 6.98
C HIS A 45 9.58 5.14 7.52
N ARG A 46 10.64 5.27 6.78
CA ARG A 46 11.73 6.22 7.00
C ARG A 46 11.78 7.15 5.80
N THR A 47 11.55 8.44 6.03
CA THR A 47 11.40 9.44 4.97
C THR A 47 12.48 10.50 5.08
N SER A 48 13.15 10.81 3.98
CA SER A 48 14.13 11.91 3.93
C SER A 48 13.44 13.27 4.03
N ARG A 49 14.16 14.27 4.55
CA ARG A 49 13.63 15.63 4.71
C ARG A 49 13.15 16.28 3.41
N ASP A 50 13.79 15.98 2.29
CA ASP A 50 13.43 16.48 0.96
C ASP A 50 12.25 15.73 0.33
N LEU A 51 11.70 14.71 1.02
CA LEU A 51 10.56 13.89 0.61
C LEU A 51 10.78 13.14 -0.73
N LYS A 52 12.03 12.93 -1.12
CA LYS A 52 12.39 12.23 -2.37
C LYS A 52 12.78 10.78 -2.15
N ARG A 53 12.92 10.40 -0.89
CA ARG A 53 13.35 9.04 -0.51
C ARG A 53 12.49 8.53 0.61
N ILE A 54 11.89 7.37 0.40
CA ILE A 54 11.15 6.63 1.42
C ILE A 54 11.66 5.20 1.43
N ASP A 55 11.93 4.69 2.62
CA ASP A 55 12.18 3.28 2.85
C ASP A 55 11.02 2.70 3.64
N LEU A 56 10.45 1.58 3.18
CA LEU A 56 9.65 0.70 4.01
C LEU A 56 10.58 -0.24 4.76
N CYS A 57 10.53 -0.18 6.06
CA CYS A 57 11.40 -0.97 6.95
C CYS A 57 10.58 -1.91 7.82
N ARG A 58 11.22 -3.01 8.22
CA ARG A 58 10.75 -3.94 9.24
C ARG A 58 11.72 -3.97 10.41
N ALA A 59 11.21 -3.79 11.63
CA ALA A 59 11.97 -4.00 12.87
C ALA A 59 11.45 -5.26 13.57
N GLU A 60 12.35 -6.11 14.03
CA GLU A 60 12.04 -7.30 14.81
C GLU A 60 12.36 -7.02 16.28
N ILE A 61 11.48 -7.47 17.20
CA ILE A 61 11.56 -7.12 18.62
C ILE A 61 12.84 -7.62 19.27
N ASP A 62 13.35 -8.74 18.83
CA ASP A 62 14.57 -9.38 19.37
C ASP A 62 15.87 -8.85 18.74
N LYS A 63 15.80 -8.03 17.69
CA LYS A 63 16.96 -7.45 16.99
C LYS A 63 17.14 -5.96 17.32
N ASP A 64 18.38 -5.51 17.23
CA ASP A 64 18.74 -4.10 17.48
C ASP A 64 18.75 -3.27 16.20
N THR A 65 18.47 -3.89 15.05
CA THR A 65 18.52 -3.27 13.73
C THR A 65 17.22 -3.45 12.97
N ALA A 66 16.92 -2.49 12.09
CA ALA A 66 15.83 -2.58 11.15
C ALA A 66 16.34 -3.05 9.77
N ILE A 67 15.48 -3.78 9.06
CA ILE A 67 15.73 -4.24 7.70
C ILE A 67 14.96 -3.33 6.75
N THR A 68 15.62 -2.81 5.72
CA THR A 68 14.96 -2.10 4.63
C THR A 68 14.40 -3.13 3.65
N LEU A 69 13.10 -3.09 3.44
CA LEU A 69 12.39 -3.99 2.53
C LEU A 69 12.23 -3.37 1.14
N ILE A 70 11.78 -2.12 1.08
CA ILE A 70 11.52 -1.42 -0.18
C ILE A 70 12.12 -0.03 -0.10
N GLU A 71 12.77 0.38 -1.18
CA GLU A 71 13.33 1.70 -1.34
C GLU A 71 12.62 2.45 -2.47
N GLU A 72 11.96 3.56 -2.13
CA GLU A 72 11.41 4.50 -3.11
C GLU A 72 12.36 5.68 -3.28
N ARG A 73 12.73 5.94 -4.52
CA ARG A 73 13.66 7.01 -4.90
C ARG A 73 13.15 7.73 -6.14
N LEU A 74 12.62 8.91 -5.96
CA LEU A 74 12.17 9.77 -7.05
C LEU A 74 12.90 11.10 -7.04
N ASN A 75 12.94 11.78 -8.16
CA ASN A 75 13.42 13.17 -8.26
C ASN A 75 12.34 14.20 -7.91
N THR A 76 11.13 13.73 -7.66
CA THR A 76 9.95 14.49 -7.22
C THR A 76 9.54 14.05 -5.82
N TYR A 77 8.40 14.50 -5.35
CA TYR A 77 7.79 14.06 -4.10
C TYR A 77 7.41 12.58 -4.16
N VAL A 78 7.76 11.81 -3.13
CA VAL A 78 7.30 10.42 -2.94
C VAL A 78 6.16 10.42 -1.94
N GLU A 79 5.01 9.88 -2.32
CA GLU A 79 3.86 9.77 -1.45
C GLU A 79 3.93 8.49 -0.60
N THR A 80 3.56 8.60 0.67
CA THR A 80 3.42 7.45 1.56
C THR A 80 1.97 7.01 1.62
N ARG A 81 1.72 5.75 1.29
CA ARG A 81 0.40 5.12 1.38
C ARG A 81 0.36 4.07 2.49
N PRO A 82 -0.83 3.73 3.03
CA PRO A 82 -0.98 2.67 4.02
C PRO A 82 -0.44 1.34 3.51
N LEU A 83 0.22 0.59 4.40
CA LEU A 83 0.70 -0.75 4.10
C LEU A 83 -0.46 -1.75 4.07
N PHE A 84 -0.43 -2.67 3.12
CA PHE A 84 -1.44 -3.71 3.00
C PHE A 84 -0.77 -5.09 3.03
N LEU A 85 -0.96 -5.82 4.14
CA LEU A 85 -0.42 -7.17 4.32
C LEU A 85 -1.45 -8.20 3.85
N VAL A 86 -0.97 -9.23 3.20
CA VAL A 86 -1.77 -10.38 2.74
C VAL A 86 -1.05 -11.69 3.07
N ASN A 87 -1.76 -12.80 2.98
CA ASN A 87 -1.21 -14.13 3.23
C ASN A 87 -0.54 -14.23 4.63
N ASN A 88 -1.25 -13.75 5.68
CA ASN A 88 -0.74 -13.71 7.06
C ASN A 88 0.62 -12.99 7.16
N GLY A 89 0.80 -11.88 6.48
CA GLY A 89 2.02 -11.09 6.51
C GLY A 89 3.21 -11.68 5.73
N LYS A 90 3.01 -12.76 4.97
CA LYS A 90 4.04 -13.32 4.09
C LYS A 90 4.22 -12.55 2.78
N GLU A 91 3.24 -11.72 2.44
CA GLU A 91 3.25 -10.85 1.27
C GLU A 91 2.72 -9.48 1.65
N LEU A 92 3.13 -8.48 0.89
CA LEU A 92 2.65 -7.11 1.06
C LEU A 92 2.33 -6.49 -0.31
N ILE A 93 1.31 -5.64 -0.33
CA ILE A 93 0.97 -4.83 -1.49
C ILE A 93 1.50 -3.42 -1.24
N HIS A 94 2.36 -2.96 -2.12
CA HIS A 94 2.98 -1.65 -2.07
C HIS A 94 2.49 -0.80 -3.25
N TRP A 95 2.07 0.44 -2.94
CA TRP A 95 1.73 1.44 -3.94
C TRP A 95 2.96 2.26 -4.27
N SER A 96 3.24 2.49 -5.57
CA SER A 96 4.41 3.21 -6.04
C SER A 96 4.17 3.94 -7.35
N GLU A 97 4.77 5.11 -7.50
CA GLU A 97 4.81 5.90 -8.74
C GLU A 97 6.10 5.67 -9.55
N LYS A 98 6.85 4.62 -9.28
CA LYS A 98 8.15 4.35 -9.92
C LYS A 98 8.12 4.28 -11.45
N THR A 99 6.93 4.09 -12.03
CA THR A 99 6.73 4.07 -13.51
C THR A 99 6.11 5.36 -14.05
N GLY A 100 5.94 6.39 -13.20
CA GLY A 100 5.32 7.66 -13.54
C GLY A 100 3.81 7.73 -13.29
N TRP A 101 3.20 6.60 -12.88
CA TRP A 101 1.80 6.47 -12.50
C TRP A 101 1.70 5.67 -11.22
N GLY A 102 0.72 5.98 -10.38
CA GLY A 102 0.48 5.25 -9.13
C GLY A 102 -0.08 3.87 -9.40
N HIS A 103 0.70 2.84 -9.08
CA HIS A 103 0.35 1.43 -9.29
C HIS A 103 0.65 0.57 -8.08
N LEU A 104 0.07 -0.62 -8.08
CA LEU A 104 0.22 -1.62 -7.02
C LEU A 104 1.17 -2.73 -7.45
N TYR A 105 2.04 -3.10 -6.52
CA TYR A 105 3.07 -4.13 -6.69
C TYR A 105 2.99 -5.12 -5.54
N LEU A 106 3.14 -6.40 -5.85
CA LEU A 106 3.19 -7.46 -4.87
C LEU A 106 4.64 -7.78 -4.51
N TYR A 107 4.93 -7.79 -3.22
CA TYR A 107 6.23 -8.14 -2.65
C TYR A 107 6.09 -9.33 -1.71
N ASP A 108 7.19 -10.06 -1.49
CA ASP A 108 7.30 -10.96 -0.35
C ASP A 108 7.67 -10.17 0.94
N ASN A 109 7.65 -10.83 2.08
CA ASN A 109 8.00 -10.21 3.36
C ASN A 109 9.51 -10.01 3.57
N GLN A 110 10.34 -10.32 2.57
CA GLN A 110 11.75 -9.99 2.52
C GLN A 110 12.03 -8.76 1.65
N GLY A 111 11.01 -8.20 1.01
CA GLY A 111 11.12 -7.03 0.15
C GLY A 111 11.46 -7.34 -1.32
N HIS A 112 11.36 -8.60 -1.75
CA HIS A 112 11.53 -8.93 -3.15
C HIS A 112 10.21 -8.72 -3.89
N GLU A 113 10.25 -7.92 -4.95
CA GLU A 113 9.11 -7.73 -5.83
C GLU A 113 8.80 -9.02 -6.59
N LYS A 114 7.55 -9.47 -6.49
CA LYS A 114 7.04 -10.65 -7.19
C LYS A 114 6.50 -10.29 -8.57
N ASN A 115 5.64 -9.27 -8.61
CA ASN A 115 5.07 -8.75 -9.86
C ASN A 115 4.38 -7.39 -9.65
N ALA A 116 4.17 -6.66 -10.76
CA ALA A 116 3.20 -5.59 -10.79
C ALA A 116 1.79 -6.17 -10.80
N ILE A 117 0.91 -5.67 -9.92
CA ILE A 117 -0.52 -6.05 -9.90
C ILE A 117 -1.28 -5.21 -10.92
N THR A 118 -0.93 -3.93 -11.04
CA THR A 118 -1.53 -2.99 -11.99
C THR A 118 -0.46 -2.29 -12.81
N SER A 119 -0.81 -1.85 -14.01
CA SER A 119 0.10 -1.09 -14.89
C SER A 119 -0.68 -0.32 -15.96
N GLY A 120 -0.07 0.71 -16.53
CA GLY A 120 -0.66 1.49 -17.62
C GLY A 120 -0.62 3.00 -17.40
N PRO A 121 -1.13 3.82 -18.33
CA PRO A 121 -1.16 5.27 -18.21
C PRO A 121 -2.43 5.74 -17.46
N TRP A 122 -2.57 5.35 -16.21
CA TRP A 122 -3.69 5.65 -15.31
C TRP A 122 -3.26 5.46 -13.85
N HIS A 123 -4.05 5.93 -12.90
CA HIS A 123 -3.65 6.05 -11.50
C HIS A 123 -4.56 5.24 -10.57
N VAL A 124 -3.95 4.47 -9.67
CA VAL A 124 -4.64 3.81 -8.56
C VAL A 124 -4.76 4.77 -7.39
N GLU A 125 -6.00 5.00 -6.93
CA GLU A 125 -6.28 5.92 -5.83
C GLU A 125 -6.26 5.21 -4.47
N GLN A 126 -7.01 4.15 -4.31
CA GLN A 126 -7.19 3.51 -3.00
C GLN A 126 -7.38 2.00 -3.12
N ILE A 127 -6.76 1.25 -2.22
CA ILE A 127 -7.09 -0.16 -1.98
C ILE A 127 -8.35 -0.22 -1.12
N LEU A 128 -9.38 -0.92 -1.58
CA LEU A 128 -10.61 -1.18 -0.83
C LEU A 128 -10.47 -2.44 0.03
N GLY A 129 -9.82 -3.46 -0.49
CA GLY A 129 -9.58 -4.69 0.24
C GLY A 129 -9.11 -5.85 -0.64
N VAL A 130 -8.78 -6.97 0.00
CA VAL A 130 -8.36 -8.20 -0.68
C VAL A 130 -9.22 -9.35 -0.20
N ASP A 131 -9.81 -10.10 -1.14
CA ASP A 131 -10.31 -11.44 -0.88
C ASP A 131 -9.13 -12.41 -0.99
N GLU A 132 -8.60 -12.82 0.15
CA GLU A 132 -7.44 -13.70 0.21
C GLU A 132 -7.72 -15.12 -0.32
N ALA A 133 -8.96 -15.61 -0.18
CA ALA A 133 -9.34 -16.93 -0.63
C ALA A 133 -9.25 -17.05 -2.16
N THR A 134 -9.67 -16.03 -2.87
CA THR A 134 -9.61 -15.96 -4.33
C THR A 134 -8.41 -15.20 -4.86
N ARG A 135 -7.61 -14.60 -3.96
CA ARG A 135 -6.49 -13.68 -4.26
C ARG A 135 -6.91 -12.55 -5.19
N THR A 136 -8.05 -11.94 -4.88
CA THR A 136 -8.62 -10.83 -5.66
C THR A 136 -8.52 -9.53 -4.86
N LEU A 137 -7.88 -8.54 -5.46
CA LEU A 137 -7.77 -7.18 -4.95
C LEU A 137 -8.90 -6.32 -5.53
N TYR A 138 -9.51 -5.49 -4.68
CA TYR A 138 -10.48 -4.46 -5.02
C TYR A 138 -9.90 -3.09 -4.72
N PHE A 139 -10.04 -2.15 -5.66
CA PHE A 139 -9.43 -0.83 -5.55
C PHE A 139 -10.19 0.20 -6.38
N THR A 140 -9.95 1.49 -6.11
CA THR A 140 -10.39 2.58 -6.96
C THR A 140 -9.24 3.10 -7.81
N ALA A 141 -9.57 3.56 -9.01
CA ALA A 141 -8.62 4.15 -9.93
C ALA A 141 -9.29 5.16 -10.86
N CYS A 142 -8.51 6.09 -11.38
CA CYS A 142 -8.95 7.11 -12.32
C CYS A 142 -8.09 7.13 -13.60
N GLY A 143 -8.59 7.77 -14.65
CA GLY A 143 -7.88 7.99 -15.92
C GLY A 143 -7.75 6.77 -16.83
N ARG A 144 -8.32 5.60 -16.49
CA ARG A 144 -8.21 4.38 -17.29
C ARG A 144 -9.25 4.30 -18.42
N GLU A 145 -10.46 4.75 -18.18
CA GLU A 145 -11.56 4.61 -19.12
C GLU A 145 -11.51 5.71 -20.20
N LYS A 146 -11.32 5.31 -21.44
CA LYS A 146 -11.19 6.25 -22.56
C LYS A 146 -12.49 7.00 -22.81
N GLY A 147 -12.39 8.32 -23.00
CA GLY A 147 -13.54 9.17 -23.32
C GLY A 147 -14.37 9.62 -22.12
N LEU A 148 -14.03 9.17 -20.93
CA LEU A 148 -14.61 9.68 -19.68
C LEU A 148 -13.72 10.76 -19.06
N ASP A 149 -14.28 11.49 -18.08
CA ASP A 149 -13.50 12.44 -17.28
C ASP A 149 -12.36 11.68 -16.57
N PRO A 150 -11.08 12.07 -16.75
CA PRO A 150 -9.95 11.37 -16.16
C PRO A 150 -9.90 11.47 -14.62
N TYR A 151 -10.69 12.34 -14.00
CA TYR A 151 -10.81 12.46 -12.55
C TYR A 151 -11.92 11.59 -11.95
N TYR A 152 -12.74 10.95 -12.78
CA TYR A 152 -13.73 10.03 -12.26
C TYR A 152 -13.08 8.74 -11.77
N GLU A 153 -13.32 8.44 -10.51
CA GLU A 153 -12.91 7.17 -9.93
C GLU A 153 -13.91 6.07 -10.27
N HIS A 154 -13.39 4.93 -10.63
CA HIS A 154 -14.12 3.70 -10.84
C HIS A 154 -13.59 2.60 -9.94
N VAL A 155 -14.44 1.64 -9.60
CA VAL A 155 -14.07 0.47 -8.82
C VAL A 155 -13.60 -0.65 -9.75
N TYR A 156 -12.48 -1.25 -9.39
CA TYR A 156 -11.87 -2.35 -10.14
C TYR A 156 -11.63 -3.56 -9.26
N SER A 157 -11.58 -4.72 -9.90
CA SER A 157 -11.01 -5.93 -9.33
C SER A 157 -9.88 -6.45 -10.20
N VAL A 158 -8.86 -7.06 -9.57
CA VAL A 158 -7.72 -7.69 -10.25
C VAL A 158 -7.20 -8.83 -9.40
N LYS A 159 -6.65 -9.87 -10.01
CA LYS A 159 -5.90 -10.90 -9.27
C LYS A 159 -4.57 -10.36 -8.80
N LEU A 160 -4.04 -10.86 -7.68
CA LEU A 160 -2.73 -10.41 -7.16
C LEU A 160 -1.56 -10.71 -8.12
N ASP A 161 -1.75 -11.59 -9.09
CA ASP A 161 -0.78 -11.83 -10.17
C ASP A 161 -0.91 -10.85 -11.35
N GLY A 162 -1.82 -9.87 -11.26
CA GLY A 162 -2.10 -8.87 -12.29
C GLY A 162 -3.08 -9.31 -13.37
N SER A 163 -3.56 -10.55 -13.33
CA SER A 163 -4.54 -11.05 -14.29
C SER A 163 -5.98 -10.63 -13.96
N GLN A 164 -6.88 -10.75 -14.93
CA GLN A 164 -8.33 -10.56 -14.77
C GLN A 164 -8.73 -9.16 -14.26
N LEU A 165 -8.04 -8.11 -14.67
CA LEU A 165 -8.44 -6.73 -14.37
C LEU A 165 -9.82 -6.43 -14.97
N ARG A 166 -10.76 -6.00 -14.13
CA ARG A 166 -12.15 -5.68 -14.51
C ARG A 166 -12.60 -4.38 -13.89
N ASN A 167 -13.30 -3.54 -14.67
CA ASN A 167 -14.08 -2.42 -14.16
C ASN A 167 -15.41 -2.96 -13.63
N LEU A 168 -15.73 -2.67 -12.37
CA LEU A 168 -16.97 -3.11 -11.69
C LEU A 168 -18.06 -2.04 -11.75
N THR A 169 -17.71 -0.79 -12.04
CA THR A 169 -18.63 0.35 -12.10
C THR A 169 -18.52 1.08 -13.45
N PRO A 170 -18.87 0.40 -14.57
CA PRO A 170 -18.85 1.06 -15.87
C PRO A 170 -19.89 2.17 -15.95
N GLY A 171 -19.59 3.23 -16.70
CA GLY A 171 -20.48 4.40 -16.89
C GLY A 171 -19.75 5.71 -16.71
N ASP A 172 -20.42 6.82 -17.04
CA ASP A 172 -19.86 8.17 -17.01
C ASP A 172 -20.22 8.86 -15.68
N PHE A 173 -19.73 8.28 -14.58
CA PHE A 173 -19.97 8.79 -13.22
C PHE A 173 -18.74 8.56 -12.35
N HIS A 174 -18.51 9.47 -11.41
CA HIS A 174 -17.61 9.26 -10.30
C HIS A 174 -18.26 8.31 -9.27
N HIS A 175 -17.49 7.33 -8.82
CA HIS A 175 -17.93 6.33 -7.85
C HIS A 175 -17.13 6.40 -6.56
N THR A 176 -17.81 6.28 -5.42
CA THR A 176 -17.18 5.98 -4.13
C THR A 176 -17.61 4.59 -3.68
N ALA A 177 -16.71 3.86 -3.09
CA ALA A 177 -16.98 2.50 -2.64
C ALA A 177 -16.31 2.19 -1.32
N ASP A 178 -16.96 1.33 -0.56
CA ASP A 178 -16.42 0.73 0.64
C ASP A 178 -16.60 -0.78 0.55
N MET A 179 -15.64 -1.52 1.10
CA MET A 179 -15.72 -2.97 1.18
C MET A 179 -16.25 -3.39 2.56
N SER A 180 -17.18 -4.33 2.61
CA SER A 180 -17.69 -4.86 3.88
C SER A 180 -16.60 -5.65 4.63
N ASP A 181 -16.70 -5.73 5.96
CA ASP A 181 -15.75 -6.47 6.80
C ASP A 181 -15.69 -7.96 6.43
N SER A 182 -16.81 -8.52 5.95
CA SER A 182 -16.86 -9.91 5.50
C SER A 182 -16.05 -10.17 4.23
N ARG A 183 -15.70 -9.10 3.48
CA ARG A 183 -14.98 -9.16 2.19
C ARG A 183 -15.62 -10.12 1.19
N LYS A 184 -16.91 -10.37 1.34
CA LYS A 184 -17.73 -11.16 0.42
C LYS A 184 -18.64 -10.21 -0.35
N ALA A 185 -18.65 -10.38 -1.67
CA ALA A 185 -19.57 -9.70 -2.56
C ALA A 185 -20.96 -10.32 -2.44
#